data_2c204aae62e9f89292968bb3b97ed280
#
_entry.id   2c204aae62e9f89292968bb3b97ed280
#
_cell.length_a   1.000
_cell.length_b   1.000
_cell.length_c   1.000
_cell.angle_alpha   90.00
_cell.angle_beta   90.00
_cell.angle_gamma   90.00
#
_symmetry.space_group_name_H-M   'P 1'
#
loop_
_entity.id
_entity.type
_entity.pdbx_description
1 polymer ?
#
loop_
_entity_poly.entity_id
_entity_poly.type
_entity_poly.pdbx_seq_one_letter_code
_entity_poly.pdbx_strand_id
1 'polypeptide(L)'
;MLGKLLQYELKASARTLLPLYAGTLLIAVVCGVSMAVQTSNMNTFRQSLADGVAVTFSSFSNPVDGDFYTFIGFGMLLVFAFCVAVTVLTIMSVVQRFNHGIAGNEGYLMFTLPVKHETLLASKLLGALIWTLASLLVFFLVGVLIGGPSLFVEREFFDWAFFWERVQELFRYYNPLPSMLLKVVNAVLSLASVILTIYLSIMVGQMEQFNKYRIAVAVAAFFVIHWIFGLVESLLLGLPGINMMPEGTARVSDLFNSYYFIVGMDSLFAVALCVACFFGTVWMMKKKLNL
;
A
#
# COMPACT_ATOMS: atom_id res chain seq x y z
N MET A 1 26.44 -10.60 8.08
CA MET A 1 26.12 -11.21 6.79
C MET A 1 24.77 -10.73 6.24
N LEU A 2 23.69 -10.69 7.01
CA LEU A 2 22.35 -10.26 6.61
C LEU A 2 22.35 -8.85 5.98
N GLY A 3 23.06 -7.87 6.55
CA GLY A 3 23.11 -6.50 6.02
C GLY A 3 23.76 -6.38 4.63
N LYS A 4 24.80 -7.16 4.34
CA LYS A 4 25.42 -7.17 2.99
C LYS A 4 24.48 -7.77 1.93
N LEU A 5 23.75 -8.84 2.28
CA LEU A 5 22.72 -9.43 1.42
C LEU A 5 21.60 -8.44 1.16
N LEU A 6 21.09 -7.77 2.19
CA LEU A 6 20.04 -6.77 2.07
C LEU A 6 20.48 -5.58 1.19
N GLN A 7 21.70 -5.08 1.36
CA GLN A 7 22.24 -3.99 0.54
C GLN A 7 22.32 -4.35 -0.93
N TYR A 8 22.71 -5.58 -1.26
CA TYR A 8 22.74 -6.07 -2.62
C TYR A 8 21.33 -6.14 -3.23
N GLU A 9 20.37 -6.67 -2.47
CA GLU A 9 18.96 -6.77 -2.85
C GLU A 9 18.36 -5.37 -3.10
N LEU A 10 18.62 -4.40 -2.22
CA LEU A 10 18.14 -3.04 -2.36
C LEU A 10 18.72 -2.34 -3.59
N LYS A 11 20.05 -2.44 -3.81
CA LYS A 11 20.71 -1.78 -4.94
C LYS A 11 20.22 -2.30 -6.30
N ALA A 12 19.89 -3.56 -6.39
CA ALA A 12 19.43 -4.15 -7.64
C ALA A 12 17.98 -3.74 -7.99
N SER A 13 17.05 -3.59 -7.00
CA SER A 13 15.68 -3.05 -7.23
C SER A 13 15.68 -1.54 -7.50
N ALA A 14 16.58 -0.81 -6.85
CA ALA A 14 16.68 0.64 -6.97
C ALA A 14 16.78 1.10 -8.43
N ARG A 15 17.54 0.38 -9.25
CA ARG A 15 17.74 0.72 -10.66
C ARG A 15 16.45 0.75 -11.49
N THR A 16 15.46 -0.07 -11.11
CA THR A 16 14.17 -0.15 -11.82
C THR A 16 13.13 0.75 -11.19
N LEU A 17 13.06 0.79 -9.86
CA LEU A 17 11.97 1.47 -9.16
C LEU A 17 12.22 2.98 -8.99
N LEU A 18 13.48 3.43 -8.76
CA LEU A 18 13.78 4.85 -8.57
C LEU A 18 13.41 5.74 -9.76
N PRO A 19 13.76 5.43 -11.01
CA PRO A 19 13.36 6.28 -12.14
C PRO A 19 11.85 6.32 -12.33
N LEU A 20 11.14 5.22 -12.03
CA LEU A 20 9.68 5.19 -12.09
C LEU A 20 9.06 6.07 -10.99
N TYR A 21 9.57 6.04 -9.75
CA TYR A 21 9.12 6.92 -8.68
C TYR A 21 9.35 8.40 -9.02
N ALA A 22 10.52 8.74 -9.56
CA ALA A 22 10.81 10.10 -9.98
C ALA A 22 9.84 10.57 -11.08
N GLY A 23 9.56 9.75 -12.08
CA GLY A 23 8.59 10.04 -13.13
C GLY A 23 7.17 10.25 -12.58
N THR A 24 6.74 9.38 -11.67
CA THR A 24 5.41 9.48 -11.02
C THR A 24 5.28 10.79 -10.23
N LEU A 25 6.29 11.15 -9.44
CA LEU A 25 6.29 12.38 -8.65
C LEU A 25 6.33 13.64 -9.52
N LEU A 26 7.10 13.64 -10.61
CA LEU A 26 7.15 14.76 -11.55
C LEU A 26 5.77 15.02 -12.18
N ILE A 27 5.09 13.98 -12.64
CA ILE A 27 3.75 14.12 -13.22
C ILE A 27 2.76 14.58 -12.16
N ALA A 28 2.84 14.06 -10.93
CA ALA A 28 1.98 14.48 -9.83
C ALA A 28 2.15 15.97 -9.49
N VAL A 29 3.37 16.52 -9.53
CA VAL A 29 3.64 17.95 -9.35
C VAL A 29 2.96 18.78 -10.45
N VAL A 30 3.12 18.38 -11.71
CA VAL A 30 2.50 19.08 -12.85
C VAL A 30 0.98 19.10 -12.71
N CYS A 31 0.38 17.96 -12.38
CA CYS A 31 -1.07 17.85 -12.17
C CYS A 31 -1.55 18.67 -10.97
N GLY A 32 -0.80 18.66 -9.86
CA GLY A 32 -1.14 19.42 -8.67
C GLY A 32 -1.10 20.93 -8.90
N VAL A 33 -0.08 21.43 -9.60
CA VAL A 33 0.01 22.85 -9.98
C VAL A 33 -1.14 23.22 -10.92
N SER A 34 -1.45 22.38 -11.91
CA SER A 34 -2.57 22.61 -12.82
C SER A 34 -3.91 22.70 -12.08
N MET A 35 -4.14 21.81 -11.09
CA MET A 35 -5.32 21.85 -10.26
C MET A 35 -5.41 23.12 -9.40
N ALA A 36 -4.29 23.54 -8.81
CA ALA A 36 -4.24 24.77 -8.01
C ALA A 36 -4.58 26.03 -8.83
N VAL A 37 -4.09 26.11 -10.06
CA VAL A 37 -4.42 27.19 -11.00
C VAL A 37 -5.93 27.20 -11.30
N GLN A 38 -6.52 26.03 -11.54
CA GLN A 38 -7.94 25.92 -11.80
C GLN A 38 -8.79 26.36 -10.58
N THR A 39 -8.41 25.92 -9.39
CA THR A 39 -9.08 26.32 -8.15
C THR A 39 -9.01 27.82 -7.95
N SER A 40 -7.86 28.45 -8.23
CA SER A 40 -7.70 29.91 -8.17
C SER A 40 -8.64 30.63 -9.14
N ASN A 41 -8.74 30.17 -10.39
CA ASN A 41 -9.63 30.73 -11.39
C ASN A 41 -11.11 30.64 -10.96
N MET A 42 -11.52 29.49 -10.40
CA MET A 42 -12.87 29.29 -9.89
C MET A 42 -13.20 30.18 -8.70
N ASN A 43 -12.25 30.45 -7.81
CA ASN A 43 -12.44 31.36 -6.67
C ASN A 43 -12.60 32.81 -7.15
N THR A 44 -11.79 33.23 -8.12
CA THR A 44 -11.92 34.57 -8.73
C THR A 44 -13.30 34.74 -9.37
N PHE A 45 -13.80 33.72 -10.06
CA PHE A 45 -15.13 33.71 -10.66
C PHE A 45 -16.24 33.80 -9.60
N ARG A 46 -16.14 33.04 -8.51
CA ARG A 46 -17.10 33.10 -7.38
C ARG A 46 -17.15 34.49 -6.73
N GLN A 47 -16.01 35.11 -6.52
CA GLN A 47 -15.92 36.48 -5.99
C GLN A 47 -16.59 37.48 -6.93
N SER A 48 -16.32 37.39 -8.24
CA SER A 48 -16.98 38.26 -9.23
C SER A 48 -18.50 38.14 -9.23
N LEU A 49 -19.04 36.93 -8.98
CA LEU A 49 -20.47 36.69 -8.82
C LEU A 49 -21.02 37.31 -7.52
N ALA A 50 -20.26 37.20 -6.41
CA ALA A 50 -20.63 37.75 -5.11
C ALA A 50 -20.63 39.28 -5.11
N ASP A 51 -19.70 39.92 -5.84
CA ASP A 51 -19.57 41.35 -5.99
C ASP A 51 -20.62 41.95 -6.97
N GLY A 52 -21.53 41.13 -7.51
CA GLY A 52 -22.61 41.56 -8.43
C GLY A 52 -22.08 42.00 -9.80
N VAL A 53 -20.85 41.65 -10.15
CA VAL A 53 -20.31 41.92 -11.48
C VAL A 53 -21.06 41.06 -12.49
N ALA A 54 -21.62 41.70 -13.53
CA ALA A 54 -22.36 41.01 -14.61
C ALA A 54 -21.39 40.04 -15.32
N VAL A 55 -21.53 38.75 -15.01
CA VAL A 55 -20.76 37.68 -15.68
C VAL A 55 -21.43 37.44 -17.00
N THR A 56 -20.80 37.86 -18.10
CA THR A 56 -21.32 37.59 -19.45
C THR A 56 -21.20 36.11 -19.78
N PHE A 57 -22.15 35.59 -20.53
CA PHE A 57 -22.11 34.19 -21.01
C PHE A 57 -20.83 33.81 -21.76
N SER A 58 -20.10 34.79 -22.30
CA SER A 58 -18.79 34.63 -22.90
C SER A 58 -17.69 34.19 -21.89
N SER A 59 -17.92 34.45 -20.60
CA SER A 59 -17.01 33.98 -19.55
C SER A 59 -17.16 32.48 -19.29
N PHE A 60 -18.30 31.89 -19.63
CA PHE A 60 -18.53 30.44 -19.56
C PHE A 60 -18.08 29.70 -20.82
N SER A 61 -17.96 30.41 -21.94
CA SER A 61 -17.62 29.81 -23.24
C SER A 61 -16.19 30.08 -23.69
N ASN A 62 -15.29 30.42 -22.76
CA ASN A 62 -13.88 30.56 -23.10
C ASN A 62 -13.35 29.18 -23.51
N PRO A 63 -12.92 29.01 -24.77
CA PRO A 63 -12.41 27.72 -25.27
C PRO A 63 -11.16 27.24 -24.51
N VAL A 64 -10.50 28.12 -23.77
CA VAL A 64 -9.39 27.80 -22.89
C VAL A 64 -9.80 26.83 -21.77
N ASP A 65 -11.07 26.93 -21.30
CA ASP A 65 -11.53 26.12 -20.17
C ASP A 65 -11.76 24.65 -20.57
N GLY A 66 -12.25 24.39 -21.78
CA GLY A 66 -12.49 23.04 -22.28
C GLY A 66 -11.18 22.27 -22.50
N ASP A 67 -10.22 22.91 -23.13
CA ASP A 67 -8.89 22.34 -23.41
C ASP A 67 -8.10 22.12 -22.10
N PHE A 68 -8.27 23.01 -21.14
CA PHE A 68 -7.62 22.92 -19.84
C PHE A 68 -8.18 21.75 -19.00
N TYR A 69 -9.51 21.57 -18.95
CA TYR A 69 -10.14 20.41 -18.30
C TYR A 69 -9.73 19.11 -18.95
N THR A 70 -9.59 19.09 -20.27
CA THR A 70 -9.11 17.94 -21.01
C THR A 70 -7.65 17.63 -20.64
N PHE A 71 -6.82 18.66 -20.50
CA PHE A 71 -5.41 18.52 -20.08
C PHE A 71 -5.31 17.94 -18.65
N ILE A 72 -6.11 18.47 -17.70
CA ILE A 72 -6.14 17.93 -16.31
C ILE A 72 -6.62 16.48 -16.30
N GLY A 73 -7.70 16.19 -17.03
CA GLY A 73 -8.24 14.82 -17.13
C GLY A 73 -7.20 13.83 -17.68
N PHE A 74 -6.50 14.23 -18.72
CA PHE A 74 -5.41 13.43 -19.29
C PHE A 74 -4.23 13.27 -18.32
N GLY A 75 -3.87 14.33 -17.60
CA GLY A 75 -2.84 14.31 -16.57
C GLY A 75 -3.19 13.34 -15.42
N MET A 76 -4.44 13.36 -14.94
CA MET A 76 -4.92 12.43 -13.92
C MET A 76 -4.90 10.98 -14.39
N LEU A 77 -5.27 10.74 -15.65
CA LEU A 77 -5.18 9.41 -16.25
C LEU A 77 -3.72 8.93 -16.31
N LEU A 78 -2.79 9.80 -16.65
CA LEU A 78 -1.36 9.49 -16.63
C LEU A 78 -0.87 9.16 -15.22
N VAL A 79 -1.23 9.96 -14.20
CA VAL A 79 -0.90 9.66 -12.80
C VAL A 79 -1.42 8.28 -12.41
N PHE A 80 -2.69 7.99 -12.72
CA PHE A 80 -3.27 6.68 -12.46
C PHE A 80 -2.49 5.55 -13.15
N ALA A 81 -2.16 5.71 -14.43
CA ALA A 81 -1.36 4.73 -15.18
C ALA A 81 0.02 4.50 -14.54
N PHE A 82 0.70 5.57 -14.10
CA PHE A 82 1.97 5.46 -13.40
C PHE A 82 1.83 4.78 -12.02
N CYS A 83 0.78 5.07 -11.26
CA CYS A 83 0.50 4.38 -10.00
C CYS A 83 0.28 2.87 -10.21
N VAL A 84 -0.46 2.50 -11.26
CA VAL A 84 -0.63 1.09 -11.65
C VAL A 84 0.72 0.48 -12.04
N ALA A 85 1.53 1.17 -12.82
CA ALA A 85 2.87 0.72 -13.20
C ALA A 85 3.78 0.52 -11.98
N VAL A 86 3.78 1.45 -11.02
CA VAL A 86 4.52 1.31 -9.74
C VAL A 86 4.09 0.06 -9.01
N THR A 87 2.78 -0.17 -8.87
CA THR A 87 2.24 -1.35 -8.18
C THR A 87 2.67 -2.64 -8.87
N VAL A 88 2.47 -2.73 -10.18
CA VAL A 88 2.82 -3.93 -10.97
C VAL A 88 4.31 -4.22 -10.91
N LEU A 89 5.16 -3.20 -11.11
CA LEU A 89 6.62 -3.39 -11.08
C LEU A 89 7.14 -3.71 -9.68
N THR A 90 6.51 -3.21 -8.62
CA THR A 90 6.86 -3.58 -7.25
C THR A 90 6.56 -5.05 -6.99
N ILE A 91 5.37 -5.53 -7.35
CA ILE A 91 4.99 -6.94 -7.23
C ILE A 91 5.91 -7.82 -8.09
N MET A 92 6.13 -7.44 -9.35
CA MET A 92 7.05 -8.16 -10.24
C MET A 92 8.47 -8.25 -9.66
N SER A 93 8.97 -7.17 -9.08
CA SER A 93 10.29 -7.15 -8.43
C SER A 93 10.35 -8.14 -7.26
N VAL A 94 9.33 -8.19 -6.44
CA VAL A 94 9.22 -9.14 -5.29
C VAL A 94 9.22 -10.59 -5.80
N VAL A 95 8.36 -10.89 -6.79
CA VAL A 95 8.22 -12.23 -7.39
C VAL A 95 9.51 -12.67 -8.09
N GLN A 96 10.07 -11.83 -8.95
CA GLN A 96 11.27 -12.16 -9.73
C GLN A 96 12.48 -12.41 -8.84
N ARG A 97 12.67 -11.59 -7.80
CA ARG A 97 13.80 -11.74 -6.88
C ARG A 97 13.73 -13.02 -6.07
N PHE A 98 12.53 -13.42 -5.66
CA PHE A 98 12.35 -14.68 -4.98
C PHE A 98 12.56 -15.84 -5.97
N ASN A 99 11.95 -15.76 -7.15
CA ASN A 99 12.00 -16.83 -8.13
C ASN A 99 13.43 -17.05 -8.69
N HIS A 100 14.13 -15.99 -9.10
CA HIS A 100 15.51 -16.13 -9.60
C HIS A 100 16.50 -16.55 -8.50
N GLY A 101 16.37 -15.99 -7.29
CA GLY A 101 17.38 -16.20 -6.25
C GLY A 101 17.21 -17.50 -5.44
N ILE A 102 16.02 -18.10 -5.38
CA ILE A 102 15.80 -19.33 -4.57
C ILE A 102 15.31 -20.47 -5.45
N ALA A 103 14.46 -20.17 -6.39
CA ALA A 103 13.74 -21.15 -7.17
C ALA A 103 14.36 -21.38 -8.55
N GLY A 104 15.18 -20.45 -9.05
CA GLY A 104 15.86 -20.51 -10.33
C GLY A 104 17.27 -21.14 -10.25
N ASN A 105 18.01 -21.02 -11.37
CA ASN A 105 19.35 -21.59 -11.53
C ASN A 105 20.38 -20.98 -10.55
N GLU A 106 20.18 -19.76 -10.09
CA GLU A 106 21.03 -19.11 -9.08
C GLU A 106 20.80 -19.68 -7.67
N GLY A 107 19.70 -20.39 -7.43
CA GLY A 107 19.40 -21.02 -6.16
C GLY A 107 20.49 -22.01 -5.74
N TYR A 108 21.06 -22.77 -6.68
CA TYR A 108 22.17 -23.68 -6.37
C TYR A 108 23.37 -22.95 -5.75
N LEU A 109 23.76 -21.80 -6.29
CA LEU A 109 24.85 -20.98 -5.75
C LEU A 109 24.50 -20.37 -4.38
N MET A 110 23.24 -19.98 -4.18
CA MET A 110 22.78 -19.44 -2.88
C MET A 110 22.77 -20.49 -1.78
N PHE A 111 22.54 -21.75 -2.11
CA PHE A 111 22.53 -22.86 -1.13
C PHE A 111 23.94 -23.39 -0.80
N THR A 112 24.95 -23.11 -1.63
CA THR A 112 26.35 -23.39 -1.29
C THR A 112 26.95 -22.39 -0.30
N LEU A 113 26.30 -21.24 -0.06
CA LEU A 113 26.72 -20.29 0.95
C LEU A 113 26.45 -20.88 2.36
N PRO A 114 27.38 -20.71 3.31
CA PRO A 114 27.21 -21.19 4.68
C PRO A 114 26.25 -20.29 5.48
N VAL A 115 25.04 -20.11 4.98
CA VAL A 115 23.99 -19.26 5.58
C VAL A 115 22.74 -20.10 5.82
N LYS A 116 22.10 -19.92 6.98
CA LYS A 116 20.85 -20.62 7.31
C LYS A 116 19.74 -20.16 6.35
N HIS A 117 18.89 -21.09 5.90
CA HIS A 117 17.75 -20.81 5.00
C HIS A 117 16.80 -19.74 5.54
N GLU A 118 16.62 -19.69 6.86
CA GLU A 118 15.82 -18.70 7.56
C GLU A 118 16.38 -17.28 7.37
N THR A 119 17.71 -17.13 7.42
CA THR A 119 18.39 -15.84 7.24
C THR A 119 18.28 -15.36 5.79
N LEU A 120 18.33 -16.29 4.84
CA LEU A 120 18.16 -16.01 3.42
C LEU A 120 16.73 -15.52 3.13
N LEU A 121 15.72 -16.23 3.65
CA LEU A 121 14.33 -15.84 3.50
C LEU A 121 14.04 -14.50 4.17
N ALA A 122 14.57 -14.27 5.39
CA ALA A 122 14.42 -13.01 6.11
C ALA A 122 15.03 -11.83 5.36
N SER A 123 16.20 -11.99 4.72
CA SER A 123 16.82 -10.91 3.94
C SER A 123 15.98 -10.50 2.73
N LYS A 124 15.37 -11.47 2.05
CA LYS A 124 14.48 -11.21 0.92
C LYS A 124 13.15 -10.57 1.35
N LEU A 125 12.58 -11.04 2.46
CA LEU A 125 11.39 -10.44 3.05
C LEU A 125 11.62 -8.97 3.44
N LEU A 126 12.72 -8.66 4.12
CA LEU A 126 13.06 -7.29 4.51
C LEU A 126 13.28 -6.39 3.28
N GLY A 127 13.96 -6.89 2.25
CA GLY A 127 14.14 -6.16 0.99
C GLY A 127 12.82 -5.86 0.29
N ALA A 128 11.91 -6.83 0.23
CA ALA A 128 10.57 -6.65 -0.32
C ALA A 128 9.72 -5.67 0.51
N LEU A 129 9.76 -5.76 1.85
CA LEU A 129 9.06 -4.84 2.75
C LEU A 129 9.53 -3.39 2.56
N ILE A 130 10.83 -3.16 2.46
CA ILE A 130 11.38 -1.80 2.26
C ILE A 130 10.86 -1.21 0.94
N TRP A 131 10.86 -1.97 -0.16
CA TRP A 131 10.38 -1.46 -1.43
C TRP A 131 8.87 -1.30 -1.51
N THR A 132 8.09 -2.15 -0.87
CA THR A 132 6.61 -1.97 -0.76
C THR A 132 6.26 -0.76 0.08
N LEU A 133 6.96 -0.54 1.21
CA LEU A 133 6.78 0.67 2.02
C LEU A 133 7.22 1.94 1.27
N ALA A 134 8.30 1.88 0.49
CA ALA A 134 8.72 2.98 -0.36
C ALA A 134 7.67 3.31 -1.43
N SER A 135 7.03 2.31 -2.05
CA SER A 135 5.93 2.51 -3.00
C SER A 135 4.71 3.16 -2.35
N LEU A 136 4.35 2.74 -1.13
CA LEU A 136 3.26 3.37 -0.37
C LEU A 136 3.57 4.83 -0.02
N LEU A 137 4.82 5.13 0.35
CA LEU A 137 5.26 6.50 0.59
C LEU A 137 5.16 7.35 -0.69
N VAL A 138 5.53 6.81 -1.84
CA VAL A 138 5.36 7.50 -3.13
C VAL A 138 3.89 7.78 -3.40
N PHE A 139 2.97 6.83 -3.17
CA PHE A 139 1.52 7.06 -3.33
C PHE A 139 0.99 8.14 -2.39
N PHE A 140 1.45 8.15 -1.14
CA PHE A 140 1.11 9.21 -0.20
C PHE A 140 1.59 10.58 -0.70
N LEU A 141 2.85 10.67 -1.17
CA LEU A 141 3.40 11.90 -1.72
C LEU A 141 2.65 12.36 -2.97
N VAL A 142 2.25 11.45 -3.86
CA VAL A 142 1.42 11.76 -5.03
C VAL A 142 0.09 12.39 -4.59
N GLY A 143 -0.57 11.82 -3.59
CA GLY A 143 -1.81 12.39 -3.04
C GLY A 143 -1.62 13.80 -2.47
N VAL A 144 -0.54 14.02 -1.72
CA VAL A 144 -0.19 15.34 -1.17
C VAL A 144 0.18 16.33 -2.27
N LEU A 145 0.91 15.92 -3.30
CA LEU A 145 1.32 16.80 -4.40
C LEU A 145 0.15 17.21 -5.28
N ILE A 146 -0.86 16.34 -5.46
CA ILE A 146 -2.04 16.66 -6.26
C ILE A 146 -3.04 17.49 -5.45
N GLY A 147 -3.35 17.08 -4.22
CA GLY A 147 -4.37 17.74 -3.39
C GLY A 147 -3.84 18.94 -2.61
N GLY A 148 -2.57 18.92 -2.19
CA GLY A 148 -1.99 19.98 -1.37
C GLY A 148 -2.08 21.38 -1.96
N PRO A 149 -1.67 21.61 -3.21
CA PRO A 149 -1.70 22.94 -3.81
C PRO A 149 -3.10 23.57 -3.86
N SER A 150 -4.15 22.78 -4.14
CA SER A 150 -5.53 23.27 -4.13
C SER A 150 -6.00 23.69 -2.74
N LEU A 151 -5.59 22.97 -1.68
CA LEU A 151 -5.92 23.32 -0.30
C LEU A 151 -5.31 24.68 0.13
N PHE A 152 -4.14 25.04 -0.40
CA PHE A 152 -3.52 26.34 -0.13
C PHE A 152 -4.23 27.50 -0.84
N VAL A 153 -4.85 27.24 -2.00
CA VAL A 153 -5.61 28.22 -2.76
C VAL A 153 -7.01 28.43 -2.16
N GLU A 154 -7.63 27.38 -1.64
CA GLU A 154 -8.95 27.40 -1.00
C GLU A 154 -8.90 27.84 0.48
N ARG A 155 -8.08 28.82 0.83
CA ARG A 155 -7.94 29.30 2.22
C ARG A 155 -9.26 29.68 2.89
N GLU A 156 -10.24 30.16 2.14
CA GLU A 156 -11.57 30.50 2.67
C GLU A 156 -12.41 29.28 3.03
N PHE A 157 -12.17 28.12 2.43
CA PHE A 157 -12.89 26.87 2.71
C PHE A 157 -12.18 25.99 3.73
N PHE A 158 -10.86 26.07 3.81
CA PHE A 158 -10.08 25.29 4.76
C PHE A 158 -9.56 26.19 5.89
N ASP A 159 -10.38 26.31 6.91
CA ASP A 159 -9.99 27.01 8.14
C ASP A 159 -8.98 26.14 8.92
N TRP A 160 -7.68 26.48 8.78
CA TRP A 160 -6.59 25.81 9.47
C TRP A 160 -6.74 25.91 10.99
N ALA A 161 -7.33 26.99 11.51
CA ALA A 161 -7.57 27.16 12.94
C ALA A 161 -8.62 26.18 13.41
N PHE A 162 -9.74 26.06 12.69
CA PHE A 162 -10.80 25.06 12.97
C PHE A 162 -10.28 23.64 12.86
N PHE A 163 -9.51 23.31 11.81
CA PHE A 163 -8.91 21.98 11.66
C PHE A 163 -7.99 21.66 12.84
N TRP A 164 -7.12 22.61 13.24
CA TRP A 164 -6.19 22.40 14.34
C TRP A 164 -6.89 22.28 15.69
N GLU A 165 -7.94 23.06 15.90
CA GLU A 165 -8.81 22.97 17.07
C GLU A 165 -9.45 21.58 17.16
N ARG A 166 -10.00 21.05 16.06
CA ARG A 166 -10.56 19.67 16.01
C ARG A 166 -9.52 18.60 16.23
N VAL A 167 -8.33 18.76 15.69
CA VAL A 167 -7.19 17.87 15.98
C VAL A 167 -6.84 17.91 17.47
N GLN A 168 -6.75 19.10 18.08
CA GLN A 168 -6.47 19.24 19.51
C GLN A 168 -7.58 18.64 20.38
N GLU A 169 -8.84 18.84 20.05
CA GLU A 169 -9.98 18.21 20.73
C GLU A 169 -9.87 16.68 20.68
N LEU A 170 -9.53 16.13 19.52
CA LEU A 170 -9.35 14.69 19.31
C LEU A 170 -8.24 14.14 20.22
N PHE A 171 -7.11 14.87 20.35
CA PHE A 171 -6.04 14.51 21.27
C PHE A 171 -6.40 14.71 22.75
N ARG A 172 -7.29 15.64 23.06
CA ARG A 172 -7.71 15.94 24.43
C ARG A 172 -8.67 14.91 24.99
N TYR A 173 -9.67 14.48 24.19
CA TYR A 173 -10.68 13.51 24.59
C TYR A 173 -10.27 12.07 24.32
N TYR A 174 -9.42 11.87 23.33
CA TYR A 174 -8.97 10.57 22.89
C TYR A 174 -7.49 10.63 22.53
N ASN A 175 -6.67 9.83 23.22
CA ASN A 175 -5.27 9.70 22.84
C ASN A 175 -5.16 8.79 21.60
N PRO A 176 -5.04 9.34 20.38
CA PRO A 176 -5.01 8.55 19.14
C PRO A 176 -3.69 7.81 18.93
N LEU A 177 -2.64 8.15 19.71
CA LEU A 177 -1.31 7.58 19.53
C LEU A 177 -1.29 6.03 19.60
N PRO A 178 -1.90 5.38 20.61
CA PRO A 178 -1.89 3.93 20.68
C PRO A 178 -2.62 3.27 19.49
N SER A 179 -3.76 3.84 19.07
CA SER A 179 -4.51 3.32 17.93
C SER A 179 -3.77 3.50 16.59
N MET A 180 -3.10 4.64 16.40
CA MET A 180 -2.26 4.89 15.23
C MET A 180 -1.06 3.93 15.18
N LEU A 181 -0.37 3.73 16.30
CA LEU A 181 0.73 2.76 16.40
C LEU A 181 0.25 1.34 16.09
N LEU A 182 -0.88 0.93 16.68
CA LEU A 182 -1.45 -0.39 16.42
C LEU A 182 -1.81 -0.57 14.93
N LYS A 183 -2.40 0.44 14.30
CA LYS A 183 -2.68 0.43 12.85
C LYS A 183 -1.42 0.31 12.00
N VAL A 184 -0.36 1.05 12.32
CA VAL A 184 0.90 1.00 11.59
C VAL A 184 1.52 -0.40 11.71
N VAL A 185 1.54 -0.96 12.92
CA VAL A 185 2.04 -2.32 13.15
C VAL A 185 1.21 -3.33 12.36
N ASN A 186 -0.12 -3.24 12.43
CA ASN A 186 -1.00 -4.12 11.67
C ASN A 186 -0.79 -3.99 10.15
N ALA A 187 -0.63 -2.78 9.63
CA ALA A 187 -0.34 -2.55 8.22
C ALA A 187 0.98 -3.21 7.77
N VAL A 188 2.04 -3.08 8.57
CA VAL A 188 3.33 -3.72 8.27
C VAL A 188 3.23 -5.25 8.34
N LEU A 189 2.52 -5.79 9.33
CA LEU A 189 2.28 -7.23 9.45
C LEU A 189 1.46 -7.77 8.27
N SER A 190 0.41 -7.04 7.85
CA SER A 190 -0.41 -7.41 6.70
C SER A 190 0.42 -7.41 5.40
N LEU A 191 1.28 -6.42 5.19
CA LEU A 191 2.20 -6.41 4.05
C LEU A 191 3.18 -7.60 4.09
N ALA A 192 3.73 -7.90 5.26
CA ALA A 192 4.63 -9.04 5.43
C ALA A 192 3.90 -10.36 5.14
N SER A 193 2.65 -10.52 5.59
CA SER A 193 1.85 -11.71 5.35
C SER A 193 1.58 -11.93 3.86
N VAL A 194 1.23 -10.87 3.12
CA VAL A 194 1.03 -10.94 1.66
C VAL A 194 2.32 -11.35 0.94
N ILE A 195 3.46 -10.76 1.29
CA ILE A 195 4.75 -11.10 0.68
C ILE A 195 5.12 -12.56 0.96
N LEU A 196 4.96 -13.02 2.21
CA LEU A 196 5.25 -14.41 2.60
C LEU A 196 4.30 -15.40 1.90
N THR A 197 3.02 -15.04 1.73
CA THR A 197 2.07 -15.85 0.97
C THR A 197 2.49 -15.97 -0.50
N ILE A 198 2.98 -14.88 -1.11
CA ILE A 198 3.54 -14.93 -2.47
C ILE A 198 4.73 -15.90 -2.52
N TYR A 199 5.65 -15.84 -1.55
CA TYR A 199 6.81 -16.73 -1.50
C TYR A 199 6.41 -18.19 -1.33
N LEU A 200 5.49 -18.48 -0.42
CA LEU A 200 4.96 -19.83 -0.23
C LEU A 200 4.28 -20.35 -1.52
N SER A 201 3.47 -19.52 -2.16
CA SER A 201 2.76 -19.86 -3.40
C SER A 201 3.72 -20.19 -4.54
N ILE A 202 4.81 -19.43 -4.69
CA ILE A 202 5.85 -19.72 -5.68
C ILE A 202 6.51 -21.08 -5.38
N MET A 203 6.81 -21.38 -4.11
CA MET A 203 7.40 -22.68 -3.73
C MET A 203 6.45 -23.84 -4.01
N VAL A 204 5.14 -23.69 -3.76
CA VAL A 204 4.12 -24.68 -4.10
C VAL A 204 4.08 -24.93 -5.62
N GLY A 205 4.09 -23.85 -6.43
CA GLY A 205 4.10 -23.96 -7.89
C GLY A 205 5.34 -24.64 -8.46
N GLN A 206 6.42 -24.74 -7.69
CA GLN A 206 7.68 -25.38 -8.13
C GLN A 206 7.81 -26.84 -7.69
N MET A 207 6.79 -27.43 -7.08
CA MET A 207 6.78 -28.87 -6.82
C MET A 207 6.81 -29.65 -8.14
N GLU A 208 7.50 -30.79 -8.15
CA GLU A 208 7.67 -31.64 -9.35
C GLU A 208 6.35 -32.03 -10.01
N GLN A 209 5.32 -32.24 -9.21
CA GLN A 209 3.96 -32.61 -9.66
C GLN A 209 3.33 -31.55 -10.57
N PHE A 210 3.72 -30.27 -10.42
CA PHE A 210 3.13 -29.13 -11.13
C PHE A 210 4.06 -28.48 -12.17
N ASN A 211 5.12 -29.18 -12.55
CA ASN A 211 6.18 -28.66 -13.42
C ASN A 211 5.66 -28.03 -14.73
N LYS A 212 4.55 -28.55 -15.28
CA LYS A 212 3.92 -28.07 -16.53
C LYS A 212 3.16 -26.74 -16.35
N TYR A 213 2.60 -26.49 -15.15
CA TYR A 213 1.71 -25.35 -14.89
C TYR A 213 2.17 -24.49 -13.68
N ARG A 214 3.48 -24.34 -13.51
CA ARG A 214 4.10 -23.68 -12.33
C ARG A 214 3.46 -22.35 -11.95
N ILE A 215 3.26 -21.44 -12.94
CA ILE A 215 2.72 -20.10 -12.70
C ILE A 215 1.24 -20.18 -12.31
N ALA A 216 0.45 -20.98 -13.03
CA ALA A 216 -0.98 -21.10 -12.74
C ALA A 216 -1.24 -21.70 -11.35
N VAL A 217 -0.46 -22.71 -10.96
CA VAL A 217 -0.54 -23.31 -9.62
C VAL A 217 -0.10 -22.32 -8.54
N ALA A 218 0.97 -21.54 -8.76
CA ALA A 218 1.39 -20.52 -7.81
C ALA A 218 0.31 -19.45 -7.60
N VAL A 219 -0.32 -18.97 -8.68
CA VAL A 219 -1.42 -18.01 -8.59
C VAL A 219 -2.63 -18.62 -7.88
N ALA A 220 -3.03 -19.83 -8.23
CA ALA A 220 -4.13 -20.53 -7.57
C ALA A 220 -3.85 -20.75 -6.07
N ALA A 221 -2.64 -21.17 -5.71
CA ALA A 221 -2.23 -21.36 -4.32
C ALA A 221 -2.32 -20.05 -3.52
N PHE A 222 -1.91 -18.92 -4.10
CA PHE A 222 -2.02 -17.60 -3.48
C PHE A 222 -3.49 -17.28 -3.11
N PHE A 223 -4.41 -17.42 -4.05
CA PHE A 223 -5.83 -17.16 -3.81
C PHE A 223 -6.44 -18.16 -2.81
N VAL A 224 -6.10 -19.44 -2.90
CA VAL A 224 -6.61 -20.47 -1.98
C VAL A 224 -6.17 -20.19 -0.55
N ILE A 225 -4.89 -19.85 -0.34
CA ILE A 225 -4.37 -19.53 1.01
C ILE A 225 -5.11 -18.32 1.58
N HIS A 226 -5.24 -17.24 0.82
CA HIS A 226 -5.95 -16.05 1.27
C HIS A 226 -7.44 -16.31 1.53
N TRP A 227 -8.07 -17.11 0.69
CA TRP A 227 -9.48 -17.47 0.87
C TRP A 227 -9.69 -18.30 2.15
N ILE A 228 -8.83 -19.30 2.42
CA ILE A 228 -8.92 -20.11 3.64
C ILE A 228 -8.73 -19.25 4.89
N PHE A 229 -7.71 -18.38 4.91
CA PHE A 229 -7.47 -17.49 6.05
C PHE A 229 -8.59 -16.48 6.25
N GLY A 230 -9.12 -15.88 5.18
CA GLY A 230 -10.27 -14.99 5.24
C GLY A 230 -11.54 -15.68 5.73
N LEU A 231 -11.76 -16.94 5.37
CA LEU A 231 -12.86 -17.75 5.93
C LEU A 231 -12.69 -17.98 7.44
N VAL A 232 -11.49 -18.36 7.87
CA VAL A 232 -11.19 -18.58 9.30
C VAL A 232 -11.39 -17.29 10.09
N GLU A 233 -10.87 -16.17 9.58
CA GLU A 233 -11.03 -14.85 10.16
C GLU A 233 -12.50 -14.44 10.25
N SER A 234 -13.27 -14.56 9.17
CA SER A 234 -14.70 -14.22 9.14
C SER A 234 -15.54 -15.10 10.05
N LEU A 235 -15.23 -16.40 10.15
CA LEU A 235 -15.91 -17.32 11.05
C LEU A 235 -15.64 -16.97 12.52
N LEU A 236 -14.42 -16.62 12.87
CA LEU A 236 -14.05 -16.27 14.25
C LEU A 236 -14.59 -14.91 14.65
N LEU A 237 -14.51 -13.90 13.77
CA LEU A 237 -15.10 -12.57 14.03
C LEU A 237 -16.63 -12.58 13.97
N GLY A 238 -17.24 -13.52 13.23
CA GLY A 238 -18.69 -13.70 13.12
C GLY A 238 -19.33 -14.49 14.26
N LEU A 239 -18.56 -15.01 15.23
CA LEU A 239 -19.13 -15.74 16.35
C LEU A 239 -19.98 -14.82 17.23
N PRO A 240 -21.19 -15.28 17.67
CA PRO A 240 -22.04 -14.53 18.59
C PRO A 240 -21.27 -14.25 19.91
N GLY A 241 -21.11 -12.98 20.25
CA GLY A 241 -20.35 -12.52 21.42
C GLY A 241 -19.01 -11.85 21.09
N ILE A 242 -18.50 -11.97 19.85
CA ILE A 242 -17.33 -11.24 19.36
C ILE A 242 -17.77 -9.98 18.60
N ASN A 243 -18.97 -9.96 18.01
CA ASN A 243 -19.57 -8.76 17.43
C ASN A 243 -19.98 -7.79 18.56
N MET A 244 -18.99 -7.09 19.08
CA MET A 244 -19.16 -6.07 20.12
C MET A 244 -19.58 -4.72 19.54
N MET A 245 -20.36 -4.67 18.45
CA MET A 245 -21.06 -3.44 18.12
C MET A 245 -22.24 -3.32 19.07
N PRO A 246 -22.23 -2.35 20.00
CA PRO A 246 -23.32 -2.19 20.94
C PRO A 246 -24.59 -1.80 20.15
N GLU A 247 -25.61 -2.64 20.25
CA GLU A 247 -26.95 -2.31 19.74
C GLU A 247 -27.54 -1.22 20.65
N GLY A 248 -27.79 -0.04 20.10
CA GLY A 248 -28.39 1.08 20.81
C GLY A 248 -27.49 2.29 21.02
N THR A 249 -27.76 3.12 22.02
CA THR A 249 -26.96 4.30 22.38
C THR A 249 -25.65 3.90 23.05
N ALA A 250 -24.67 3.49 22.23
CA ALA A 250 -23.35 3.14 22.71
C ALA A 250 -22.60 4.37 23.22
N ARG A 251 -21.92 4.23 24.35
CA ARG A 251 -20.96 5.24 24.78
C ARG A 251 -19.75 5.24 23.82
N VAL A 252 -19.18 6.40 23.61
CA VAL A 252 -17.98 6.55 22.77
C VAL A 252 -16.85 5.59 23.20
N SER A 253 -16.72 5.34 24.53
CA SER A 253 -15.77 4.37 25.08
C SER A 253 -15.97 2.94 24.58
N ASP A 254 -17.21 2.52 24.36
CA ASP A 254 -17.54 1.15 23.96
C ASP A 254 -17.19 0.93 22.47
N LEU A 255 -17.38 1.97 21.65
CA LEU A 255 -16.95 1.97 20.25
C LEU A 255 -15.42 1.85 20.13
N PHE A 256 -14.67 2.54 21.00
CA PHE A 256 -13.21 2.44 20.98
C PHE A 256 -12.71 1.08 21.46
N ASN A 257 -13.30 0.51 22.50
CA ASN A 257 -12.92 -0.82 22.98
C ASN A 257 -13.18 -1.88 21.89
N SER A 258 -14.32 -1.81 21.22
CA SER A 258 -14.65 -2.70 20.10
C SER A 258 -13.65 -2.54 18.94
N TYR A 259 -13.27 -1.31 18.63
CA TYR A 259 -12.27 -1.02 17.60
C TYR A 259 -10.90 -1.62 17.94
N TYR A 260 -10.40 -1.42 19.17
CA TYR A 260 -9.12 -2.00 19.60
C TYR A 260 -9.14 -3.53 19.56
N PHE A 261 -10.27 -4.11 19.94
CA PHE A 261 -10.45 -5.56 19.89
C PHE A 261 -10.37 -6.09 18.46
N ILE A 262 -11.10 -5.48 17.52
CA ILE A 262 -11.10 -5.88 16.11
C ILE A 262 -9.68 -5.74 15.51
N VAL A 263 -9.03 -4.58 15.65
CA VAL A 263 -7.68 -4.37 15.12
C VAL A 263 -6.65 -5.28 15.80
N GLY A 264 -6.85 -5.60 17.08
CA GLY A 264 -6.02 -6.57 17.80
C GLY A 264 -6.16 -7.98 17.25
N MET A 265 -7.38 -8.42 16.96
CA MET A 265 -7.65 -9.71 16.32
C MET A 265 -7.06 -9.79 14.92
N ASP A 266 -7.26 -8.79 14.06
CA ASP A 266 -6.65 -8.71 12.74
C ASP A 266 -5.11 -8.84 12.83
N SER A 267 -4.50 -8.16 13.80
CA SER A 267 -3.05 -8.24 14.03
C SER A 267 -2.60 -9.65 14.42
N LEU A 268 -3.36 -10.35 15.26
CA LEU A 268 -3.07 -11.73 15.65
C LEU A 268 -3.18 -12.68 14.45
N PHE A 269 -4.20 -12.50 13.61
CA PHE A 269 -4.33 -13.29 12.37
C PHE A 269 -3.20 -13.02 11.39
N ALA A 270 -2.80 -11.77 11.21
CA ALA A 270 -1.67 -11.40 10.37
C ALA A 270 -0.37 -12.05 10.87
N VAL A 271 -0.13 -12.06 12.19
CA VAL A 271 1.02 -12.76 12.79
C VAL A 271 0.94 -14.26 12.55
N ALA A 272 -0.22 -14.88 12.80
CA ALA A 272 -0.40 -16.32 12.58
C ALA A 272 -0.12 -16.71 11.13
N LEU A 273 -0.63 -15.93 10.17
CA LEU A 273 -0.39 -16.12 8.75
C LEU A 273 1.09 -15.94 8.39
N CYS A 274 1.74 -14.90 8.92
CA CYS A 274 3.18 -14.67 8.74
C CYS A 274 4.00 -15.88 9.22
N VAL A 275 3.72 -16.37 10.42
CA VAL A 275 4.41 -17.51 11.03
C VAL A 275 4.18 -18.78 10.21
N ALA A 276 2.93 -19.07 9.85
CA ALA A 276 2.58 -20.24 9.06
C ALA A 276 3.25 -20.23 7.68
N CYS A 277 3.19 -19.09 6.97
CA CYS A 277 3.80 -18.95 5.65
C CYS A 277 5.33 -18.96 5.71
N PHE A 278 5.93 -18.36 6.74
CA PHE A 278 7.39 -18.37 6.92
C PHE A 278 7.91 -19.79 7.15
N PHE A 279 7.37 -20.52 8.13
CA PHE A 279 7.76 -21.90 8.40
C PHE A 279 7.42 -22.83 7.24
N GLY A 280 6.27 -22.66 6.58
CA GLY A 280 5.90 -23.40 5.39
C GLY A 280 6.92 -23.22 4.26
N THR A 281 7.35 -21.99 4.01
CA THR A 281 8.36 -21.69 2.99
C THR A 281 9.72 -22.32 3.36
N VAL A 282 10.17 -22.18 4.60
CA VAL A 282 11.44 -22.77 5.08
C VAL A 282 11.39 -24.30 5.00
N TRP A 283 10.27 -24.91 5.38
CA TRP A 283 10.09 -26.35 5.29
C TRP A 283 10.18 -26.86 3.84
N MET A 284 9.52 -26.17 2.92
CA MET A 284 9.58 -26.49 1.49
C MET A 284 11.00 -26.32 0.93
N MET A 285 11.72 -25.27 1.34
CA MET A 285 13.11 -25.07 0.95
C MET A 285 14.00 -26.23 1.40
N LYS A 286 13.82 -26.69 2.64
CA LYS A 286 14.57 -27.86 3.19
C LYS A 286 14.25 -29.15 2.44
N LYS A 287 12.97 -29.39 2.10
CA LYS A 287 12.53 -30.60 1.40
C LYS A 287 13.05 -30.65 -0.04
N LYS A 288 13.14 -29.52 -0.73
CA LYS A 288 13.67 -29.43 -2.10
C LYS A 288 15.19 -29.64 -2.17
N LEU A 289 15.89 -29.43 -1.04
CA LEU A 289 17.36 -29.54 -0.94
C LEU A 289 17.82 -30.95 -0.49
N ASN A 290 16.92 -31.81 -0.05
CA ASN A 290 17.23 -33.22 0.23
C ASN A 290 17.25 -34.06 -1.07
N LEU A 291 17.41 -33.39 -2.22
CA LEU A 291 17.80 -33.96 -3.50
C LEU A 291 19.28 -33.60 -3.74
#